data_dd4a35cd55bd5a7b2f1600e566596da5
#
_entry.id   dd4a35cd55bd5a7b2f1600e566596da5
#
_cell.length_a   1.000
_cell.length_b   1.000
_cell.length_c   1.000
_cell.angle_alpha   90.00
_cell.angle_beta   90.00
_cell.angle_gamma   90.00
#
_symmetry.space_group_name_H-M   'P 1'
#
loop_
_entity.id
_entity.type
_entity.pdbx_description
1 polymer ?
#
loop_
_entity_poly.entity_id
_entity_poly.type
_entity_poly.pdbx_seq_one_letter_code
_entity_poly.pdbx_strand_id
1 'polypeptide(L)'
;RCIERIQAIEREMEGYFADLSGGSRGTLAIGSGAYYCTYVLPGLIRRFQAQYPQVQISLLEDISDQRTQKLSQGQLDFMVDVNELRSPGLESQVIARENMILAVPASFAGNEKLRGCRLTFEEVRQGRHLNGDIPCVDMSAFRDDPFIFLKQGNHSHDLLKKLCQLGGFEPRQAVISL
;
A
#
# COMPACT_ATOMS: atom_id res chain seq x y z
N ARG A 1 15.05 5.79 -5.05
CA ARG A 1 13.99 4.88 -5.56
C ARG A 1 12.57 5.23 -5.09
N CYS A 2 12.29 5.55 -3.82
CA CYS A 2 10.97 6.11 -3.45
C CYS A 2 10.71 7.47 -4.11
N ILE A 3 11.70 8.32 -4.15
CA ILE A 3 11.61 9.66 -4.77
C ILE A 3 11.33 9.58 -6.27
N GLU A 4 11.98 8.67 -6.99
CA GLU A 4 11.76 8.45 -8.43
C GLU A 4 10.34 7.96 -8.73
N ARG A 5 9.77 7.16 -7.83
CA ARG A 5 8.39 6.66 -7.93
C ARG A 5 7.35 7.76 -7.67
N ILE A 6 7.66 8.62 -6.72
CA ILE A 6 6.88 9.81 -6.43
C ILE A 6 6.87 10.74 -7.65
N GLN A 7 8.03 10.96 -8.29
CA GLN A 7 8.16 11.77 -9.50
C GLN A 7 7.47 11.15 -10.74
N ALA A 8 7.26 9.85 -10.77
CA ALA A 8 6.47 9.21 -11.83
C ALA A 8 4.97 9.52 -11.68
N ILE A 9 4.45 9.46 -10.45
CA ILE A 9 3.07 9.86 -10.14
C ILE A 9 2.85 11.35 -10.45
N GLU A 10 3.81 12.19 -10.07
CA GLU A 10 3.74 13.64 -10.36
C GLU A 10 3.62 13.90 -11.87
N ARG A 11 4.48 13.29 -12.69
CA ARG A 11 4.46 13.48 -14.15
C ARG A 11 3.18 13.01 -14.81
N GLU A 12 2.59 11.96 -14.31
CA GLU A 12 1.33 11.44 -14.81
C GLU A 12 0.16 12.34 -14.45
N MET A 13 0.09 12.78 -13.21
CA MET A 13 -0.90 13.78 -12.80
C MET A 13 -0.75 15.07 -13.63
N GLU A 14 0.46 15.54 -13.87
CA GLU A 14 0.73 16.70 -14.74
C GLU A 14 0.20 16.50 -16.17
N GLY A 15 0.31 15.29 -16.74
CA GLY A 15 -0.23 14.97 -18.05
C GLY A 15 -1.76 15.08 -18.12
N TYR A 16 -2.47 14.56 -17.12
CA TYR A 16 -3.93 14.69 -17.05
C TYR A 16 -4.40 16.14 -16.86
N PHE A 17 -3.61 16.97 -16.19
CA PHE A 17 -3.98 18.37 -15.94
C PHE A 17 -3.58 19.32 -17.07
N ALA A 18 -2.60 18.97 -17.89
CA ALA A 18 -2.26 19.73 -19.10
C ALA A 18 -3.45 19.76 -20.10
N ASP A 19 -4.23 18.68 -20.16
CA ASP A 19 -5.45 18.61 -20.98
C ASP A 19 -6.65 19.38 -20.37
N LEU A 20 -6.64 19.65 -19.07
CA LEU A 20 -7.63 20.50 -18.38
C LEU A 20 -7.29 22.00 -18.47
N SER A 21 -6.34 22.38 -19.31
CA SER A 21 -5.73 23.71 -19.43
C SER A 21 -6.67 24.81 -19.94
N GLY A 22 -7.74 25.03 -19.23
CA GLY A 22 -8.62 26.21 -19.42
C GLY A 22 -8.90 26.99 -18.15
N GLY A 23 -8.43 26.58 -17.00
CA GLY A 23 -8.74 27.33 -15.77
C GLY A 23 -8.55 26.54 -14.50
N SER A 24 -7.49 26.73 -13.95
CA SER A 24 -6.88 26.43 -12.67
C SER A 24 -7.79 26.42 -11.42
N ARG A 25 -9.05 26.13 -11.50
CA ARG A 25 -9.95 26.00 -10.37
C ARG A 25 -10.75 24.72 -10.51
N GLY A 26 -10.59 23.80 -9.55
CA GLY A 26 -11.32 22.53 -9.55
C GLY A 26 -11.15 21.83 -8.22
N THR A 27 -11.92 20.76 -8.04
CA THR A 27 -11.77 19.84 -6.91
C THR A 27 -11.27 18.52 -7.46
N LEU A 28 -10.27 17.94 -6.80
CA LEU A 28 -9.74 16.63 -7.10
C LEU A 28 -10.01 15.72 -5.92
N ALA A 29 -10.82 14.68 -6.14
CA ALA A 29 -11.19 13.70 -5.12
C ALA A 29 -10.35 12.42 -5.28
N ILE A 30 -9.50 12.13 -4.30
CA ILE A 30 -8.58 10.98 -4.30
C ILE A 30 -8.98 10.01 -3.19
N GLY A 31 -9.14 8.72 -3.55
CA GLY A 31 -9.41 7.66 -2.57
C GLY A 31 -8.19 6.77 -2.36
N SER A 32 -7.90 6.40 -1.11
CA SER A 32 -6.84 5.43 -0.82
C SER A 32 -7.05 4.71 0.52
N GLY A 33 -6.20 3.72 0.80
CA GLY A 33 -6.13 3.08 2.12
C GLY A 33 -5.32 3.92 3.11
N ALA A 34 -5.48 3.61 4.40
CA ALA A 34 -4.88 4.33 5.53
C ALA A 34 -3.38 4.61 5.38
N TYR A 35 -2.62 3.62 4.94
CA TYR A 35 -1.17 3.79 4.76
C TYR A 35 -0.82 4.90 3.77
N TYR A 36 -1.44 4.90 2.59
CA TYR A 36 -1.18 5.92 1.57
C TYR A 36 -1.72 7.28 1.97
N CYS A 37 -2.91 7.33 2.58
CA CYS A 37 -3.50 8.56 3.09
C CYS A 37 -2.63 9.22 4.17
N THR A 38 -1.96 8.42 4.99
CA THR A 38 -1.16 8.92 6.12
C THR A 38 0.28 9.26 5.71
N TYR A 39 0.93 8.40 4.92
CA TYR A 39 2.39 8.46 4.76
C TYR A 39 2.86 8.87 3.35
N VAL A 40 2.06 8.66 2.32
CA VAL A 40 2.48 8.86 0.93
C VAL A 40 1.81 10.08 0.31
N LEU A 41 0.49 10.08 0.26
CA LEU A 41 -0.28 11.13 -0.44
C LEU A 41 -0.10 12.54 0.12
N PRO A 42 0.02 12.77 1.45
CA PRO A 42 0.20 14.14 1.95
C PRO A 42 1.44 14.85 1.39
N GLY A 43 2.53 14.11 1.21
CA GLY A 43 3.75 14.65 0.60
C GLY A 43 3.57 15.02 -0.87
N LEU A 44 2.85 14.19 -1.63
CA LEU A 44 2.52 14.42 -3.04
C LEU A 44 1.57 15.60 -3.19
N ILE A 45 0.49 15.60 -2.42
CA ILE A 45 -0.54 16.65 -2.43
C ILE A 45 0.10 18.02 -2.15
N ARG A 46 0.98 18.11 -1.16
CA ARG A 46 1.66 19.37 -0.84
C ARG A 46 2.50 19.90 -2.01
N ARG A 47 3.20 19.03 -2.74
CA ARG A 47 3.98 19.43 -3.91
C ARG A 47 3.08 19.83 -5.07
N PHE A 48 2.02 19.09 -5.30
CA PHE A 48 1.02 19.41 -6.30
C PHE A 48 0.38 20.77 -6.03
N GLN A 49 -0.06 21.03 -4.79
CA GLN A 49 -0.67 22.29 -4.42
C GLN A 49 0.29 23.50 -4.48
N ALA A 50 1.61 23.26 -4.37
CA ALA A 50 2.59 24.31 -4.59
C ALA A 50 2.62 24.79 -6.05
N GLN A 51 2.30 23.92 -7.01
CA GLN A 51 2.21 24.25 -8.43
C GLN A 51 0.80 24.69 -8.84
N TYR A 52 -0.22 24.09 -8.23
CA TYR A 52 -1.64 24.31 -8.53
C TYR A 52 -2.42 24.76 -7.27
N PRO A 53 -2.14 25.95 -6.74
CA PRO A 53 -2.69 26.39 -5.44
C PRO A 53 -4.20 26.58 -5.44
N GLN A 54 -4.83 26.65 -6.60
CA GLN A 54 -6.29 26.86 -6.74
C GLN A 54 -7.07 25.57 -6.85
N VAL A 55 -6.38 24.40 -6.90
CA VAL A 55 -7.05 23.10 -6.93
C VAL A 55 -7.29 22.64 -5.49
N GLN A 56 -8.55 22.41 -5.16
CA GLN A 56 -8.93 21.80 -3.89
C GLN A 56 -8.78 20.28 -3.98
N ILE A 57 -8.07 19.68 -3.04
CA ILE A 57 -7.91 18.23 -2.98
C ILE A 57 -8.72 17.69 -1.81
N SER A 58 -9.58 16.74 -2.12
CA SER A 58 -10.29 15.91 -1.14
C SER A 58 -9.66 14.54 -1.07
N LEU A 59 -9.21 14.13 0.11
CA LEU A 59 -8.61 12.83 0.34
C LEU A 59 -9.58 11.97 1.15
N LEU A 60 -10.01 10.84 0.58
CA LEU A 60 -10.89 9.88 1.22
C LEU A 60 -10.12 8.62 1.62
N GLU A 61 -10.17 8.29 2.89
CA GLU A 61 -9.72 6.99 3.40
C GLU A 61 -10.91 6.03 3.51
N ASP A 62 -10.81 4.88 2.85
CA ASP A 62 -11.85 3.85 2.92
C ASP A 62 -11.27 2.46 2.57
N ILE A 63 -12.07 1.41 2.69
CA ILE A 63 -11.73 0.06 2.21
C ILE A 63 -11.84 -0.02 0.68
N SER A 64 -11.13 -0.97 0.05
CA SER A 64 -10.97 -1.04 -1.40
C SER A 64 -12.30 -1.11 -2.16
N ASP A 65 -13.24 -1.94 -1.70
CA ASP A 65 -14.54 -2.12 -2.37
C ASP A 65 -15.36 -0.82 -2.39
N GLN A 66 -15.39 -0.10 -1.28
CA GLN A 66 -16.11 1.17 -1.21
C GLN A 66 -15.47 2.25 -2.07
N ARG A 67 -14.14 2.30 -2.12
CA ARG A 67 -13.42 3.22 -3.01
C ARG A 67 -13.70 2.92 -4.47
N THR A 68 -13.69 1.63 -4.86
CA THR A 68 -14.00 1.19 -6.23
C THR A 68 -15.41 1.60 -6.64
N GLN A 69 -16.38 1.44 -5.75
CA GLN A 69 -17.75 1.88 -5.98
C GLN A 69 -17.84 3.39 -6.16
N LYS A 70 -17.19 4.17 -5.29
CA LYS A 70 -17.18 5.64 -5.38
C LYS A 70 -16.49 6.13 -6.64
N LEU A 71 -15.40 5.48 -7.07
CA LEU A 71 -14.72 5.80 -8.32
C LEU A 71 -15.62 5.53 -9.53
N SER A 72 -16.29 4.39 -9.59
CA SER A 72 -17.23 4.06 -10.67
C SER A 72 -18.46 4.96 -10.73
N GLN A 73 -18.83 5.58 -9.60
CA GLN A 73 -19.92 6.55 -9.51
C GLN A 73 -19.47 8.00 -9.77
N GLY A 74 -18.20 8.24 -10.09
CA GLY A 74 -17.66 9.58 -10.30
C GLY A 74 -17.56 10.43 -9.02
N GLN A 75 -17.62 9.81 -7.85
CA GLN A 75 -17.40 10.47 -6.56
C GLN A 75 -15.92 10.61 -6.19
N LEU A 76 -15.07 9.86 -6.87
CA LEU A 76 -13.62 9.97 -6.86
C LEU A 76 -13.14 10.16 -8.29
N ASP A 77 -12.11 10.97 -8.49
CA ASP A 77 -11.42 11.12 -9.76
C ASP A 77 -10.31 10.08 -9.90
N PHE A 78 -9.62 9.77 -8.78
CA PHE A 78 -8.54 8.79 -8.72
C PHE A 78 -8.66 7.90 -7.49
N MET A 79 -8.08 6.71 -7.62
CA MET A 79 -7.89 5.80 -6.52
C MET A 79 -6.45 5.26 -6.54
N VAL A 80 -5.78 5.27 -5.39
CA VAL A 80 -4.48 4.61 -5.21
C VAL A 80 -4.71 3.35 -4.38
N ASP A 81 -4.37 2.20 -4.95
CA ASP A 81 -4.56 0.90 -4.31
C ASP A 81 -3.36 -0.03 -4.54
N VAL A 82 -3.25 -1.08 -3.74
CA VAL A 82 -2.24 -2.13 -3.89
C VAL A 82 -2.62 -3.18 -4.93
N ASN A 83 -3.87 -3.22 -5.35
CA ASN A 83 -4.38 -4.16 -6.32
C ASN A 83 -4.59 -3.50 -7.69
N GLU A 84 -4.26 -4.22 -8.74
CA GLU A 84 -4.69 -3.86 -10.08
C GLU A 84 -6.22 -4.04 -10.18
N LEU A 85 -6.93 -2.96 -10.39
CA LEU A 85 -8.37 -2.96 -10.63
C LEU A 85 -8.66 -3.27 -12.10
N ARG A 86 -9.37 -4.35 -12.31
CA ARG A 86 -9.91 -4.71 -13.63
C ARG A 86 -11.42 -4.55 -13.60
N SER A 87 -11.89 -3.34 -13.82
CA SER A 87 -13.31 -3.04 -13.87
C SER A 87 -13.66 -2.32 -15.17
N PRO A 88 -14.78 -2.64 -15.83
CA PRO A 88 -15.19 -1.93 -17.04
C PRO A 88 -15.31 -0.43 -16.79
N GLY A 89 -14.74 0.38 -17.70
CA GLY A 89 -14.77 1.83 -17.62
C GLY A 89 -13.74 2.46 -16.67
N LEU A 90 -12.86 1.66 -16.06
CA LEU A 90 -11.73 2.15 -15.27
C LEU A 90 -10.42 1.77 -15.92
N GLU A 91 -9.49 2.72 -15.98
CA GLU A 91 -8.11 2.47 -16.35
C GLU A 91 -7.24 2.31 -15.11
N SER A 92 -6.27 1.40 -15.17
CA SER A 92 -5.38 1.12 -14.06
C SER A 92 -3.93 1.11 -14.55
N GLN A 93 -3.07 1.83 -13.82
CA GLN A 93 -1.64 1.88 -14.10
C GLN A 93 -0.83 1.50 -12.88
N VAL A 94 0.16 0.62 -13.10
CA VAL A 94 1.11 0.24 -12.05
C VAL A 94 2.17 1.33 -11.92
N ILE A 95 2.10 2.09 -10.83
CA ILE A 95 3.03 3.19 -10.52
C ILE A 95 4.21 2.76 -9.64
N ALA A 96 4.04 1.71 -8.83
CA ALA A 96 5.08 1.18 -7.95
C ALA A 96 4.86 -0.31 -7.69
N ARG A 97 5.92 -0.99 -7.24
CA ARG A 97 5.85 -2.35 -6.71
C ARG A 97 6.33 -2.32 -5.26
N GLU A 98 5.59 -2.97 -4.39
CA GLU A 98 5.90 -3.09 -2.97
C GLU A 98 6.24 -4.55 -2.63
N ASN A 99 7.13 -4.75 -1.67
CA ASN A 99 7.41 -6.06 -1.11
C ASN A 99 6.86 -6.10 0.31
N MET A 100 6.07 -7.13 0.58
CA MET A 100 5.60 -7.41 1.95
C MET A 100 6.74 -8.05 2.75
N ILE A 101 6.94 -7.55 3.94
CA ILE A 101 7.87 -8.12 4.92
C ILE A 101 7.11 -8.49 6.19
N LEU A 102 7.50 -9.59 6.81
CA LEU A 102 6.98 -9.99 8.11
C LEU A 102 7.83 -9.35 9.21
N ALA A 103 7.24 -8.49 10.02
CA ALA A 103 7.90 -7.93 11.20
C ALA A 103 7.65 -8.87 12.39
N VAL A 104 8.73 -9.41 12.95
CA VAL A 104 8.67 -10.41 14.02
C VAL A 104 9.45 -9.88 15.24
N PRO A 105 8.86 -9.92 16.46
CA PRO A 105 9.59 -9.61 17.68
C PRO A 105 10.84 -10.50 17.81
N ALA A 106 11.99 -9.90 18.16
CA ALA A 106 13.25 -10.62 18.27
C ALA A 106 13.21 -11.79 19.28
N SER A 107 12.29 -11.72 20.25
CA SER A 107 12.09 -12.75 21.28
C SER A 107 11.35 -13.99 20.82
N PHE A 108 10.76 -13.99 19.61
CA PHE A 108 10.00 -15.14 19.14
C PHE A 108 10.91 -16.32 18.77
N ALA A 109 10.56 -17.51 19.29
CA ALA A 109 11.37 -18.73 19.07
C ALA A 109 11.50 -19.14 17.60
N GLY A 110 10.52 -18.82 16.76
CA GLY A 110 10.57 -19.03 15.31
C GLY A 110 11.79 -18.40 14.64
N ASN A 111 12.30 -17.29 15.17
CA ASN A 111 13.47 -16.60 14.64
C ASN A 111 14.76 -17.46 14.63
N GLU A 112 14.89 -18.37 15.56
CA GLU A 112 16.08 -19.22 15.64
C GLU A 112 16.17 -20.20 14.45
N LYS A 113 15.02 -20.66 13.97
CA LYS A 113 14.90 -21.56 12.81
C LYS A 113 15.14 -20.83 11.49
N LEU A 114 15.05 -19.51 11.48
CA LEU A 114 15.01 -18.68 10.26
C LEU A 114 16.23 -17.76 10.13
N ARG A 115 17.36 -18.11 10.73
CA ARG A 115 18.58 -17.26 10.72
C ARG A 115 19.02 -16.82 9.33
N GLY A 116 18.82 -17.65 8.31
CA GLY A 116 19.17 -17.33 6.92
C GLY A 116 18.18 -16.44 6.17
N CYS A 117 16.96 -16.26 6.71
CA CYS A 117 15.88 -15.52 6.06
C CYS A 117 15.60 -14.17 6.72
N ARG A 118 16.20 -13.90 7.89
CA ARG A 118 15.90 -12.69 8.66
C ARG A 118 16.84 -11.55 8.32
N LEU A 119 16.28 -10.36 8.34
CA LEU A 119 16.98 -9.11 8.15
C LEU A 119 16.77 -8.22 9.37
N THR A 120 17.74 -7.39 9.66
CA THR A 120 17.61 -6.30 10.60
C THR A 120 16.84 -5.14 9.97
N PHE A 121 16.29 -4.25 10.79
CA PHE A 121 15.65 -3.02 10.30
C PHE A 121 16.59 -2.21 9.39
N GLU A 122 17.86 -2.12 9.74
CA GLU A 122 18.83 -1.36 8.95
C GLU A 122 19.07 -1.99 7.57
N GLU A 123 19.17 -3.31 7.49
CA GLU A 123 19.29 -4.02 6.21
C GLU A 123 18.05 -3.83 5.32
N VAL A 124 16.85 -3.86 5.92
CA VAL A 124 15.61 -3.53 5.20
C VAL A 124 15.61 -2.09 4.72
N ARG A 125 16.02 -1.14 5.55
CA ARG A 125 16.14 0.27 5.19
C ARG A 125 17.10 0.50 4.03
N GLN A 126 18.19 -0.25 3.98
CA GLN A 126 19.16 -0.23 2.88
C GLN A 126 18.68 -0.97 1.62
N GLY A 127 17.51 -1.57 1.66
CA GLY A 127 16.90 -2.25 0.52
C GLY A 127 17.42 -3.67 0.28
N ARG A 128 18.10 -4.31 1.24
CA ARG A 128 18.67 -5.64 1.09
C ARG A 128 17.62 -6.71 0.76
N HIS A 129 16.40 -6.58 1.27
CA HIS A 129 15.26 -7.45 0.96
C HIS A 129 14.87 -7.45 -0.54
N LEU A 130 15.38 -6.51 -1.33
CA LEU A 130 15.10 -6.39 -2.76
C LEU A 130 16.12 -7.15 -3.64
N ASN A 131 17.19 -7.68 -3.06
CA ASN A 131 18.30 -8.26 -3.82
C ASN A 131 18.02 -9.68 -4.35
N GLY A 132 16.96 -10.34 -3.87
CA GLY A 132 16.54 -11.66 -4.35
C GLY A 132 17.43 -12.84 -3.91
N ASP A 133 18.50 -12.57 -3.16
CA ASP A 133 19.42 -13.58 -2.61
C ASP A 133 19.00 -14.10 -1.24
N ILE A 134 17.97 -13.47 -0.64
CA ILE A 134 17.46 -13.85 0.67
C ILE A 134 16.22 -14.72 0.47
N PRO A 135 16.23 -15.95 0.98
CA PRO A 135 15.08 -16.83 0.85
C PRO A 135 13.87 -16.26 1.59
N CYS A 136 12.69 -16.48 1.01
CA CYS A 136 11.44 -16.16 1.68
C CYS A 136 11.26 -17.01 2.94
N VAL A 137 10.59 -16.44 3.92
CA VAL A 137 10.33 -17.11 5.19
C VAL A 137 9.27 -18.21 5.03
N ASP A 138 9.50 -19.35 5.64
CA ASP A 138 8.46 -20.37 5.81
C ASP A 138 7.52 -19.94 6.96
N MET A 139 6.31 -19.60 6.62
CA MET A 139 5.30 -19.14 7.57
C MET A 139 4.96 -20.18 8.64
N SER A 140 5.15 -21.48 8.36
CA SER A 140 4.89 -22.56 9.32
C SER A 140 5.75 -22.46 10.59
N ALA A 141 6.90 -21.77 10.52
CA ALA A 141 7.76 -21.52 11.67
C ALA A 141 7.10 -20.69 12.78
N PHE A 142 6.05 -19.93 12.44
CA PHE A 142 5.32 -19.04 13.34
C PHE A 142 3.91 -19.53 13.68
N ARG A 143 3.57 -20.80 13.40
CA ARG A 143 2.22 -21.34 13.60
C ARG A 143 1.67 -21.19 15.03
N ASP A 144 2.54 -21.22 16.02
CA ASP A 144 2.19 -21.13 17.43
C ASP A 144 2.27 -19.70 17.98
N ASP A 145 2.79 -18.78 17.18
CA ASP A 145 2.97 -17.38 17.56
C ASP A 145 1.69 -16.57 17.30
N PRO A 146 1.43 -15.52 18.09
CA PRO A 146 0.30 -14.63 17.88
C PRO A 146 0.57 -13.64 16.75
N PHE A 147 -0.46 -13.38 15.93
CA PHE A 147 -0.40 -12.43 14.81
C PHE A 147 -1.24 -11.19 15.09
N ILE A 148 -0.77 -10.05 14.59
CA ILE A 148 -1.53 -8.81 14.54
C ILE A 148 -2.14 -8.69 13.14
N PHE A 149 -3.46 -8.57 13.09
CA PHE A 149 -4.21 -8.40 11.86
C PHE A 149 -4.75 -6.99 11.74
N LEU A 150 -4.74 -6.46 10.54
CA LEU A 150 -5.55 -5.30 10.20
C LEU A 150 -7.03 -5.71 10.11
N LYS A 151 -7.91 -4.72 10.13
CA LYS A 151 -9.36 -4.92 9.98
C LYS A 151 -9.68 -5.72 8.71
N GLN A 152 -10.69 -6.58 8.82
CA GLN A 152 -11.22 -7.32 7.67
C GLN A 152 -11.65 -6.38 6.54
N GLY A 153 -11.41 -6.78 5.29
CA GLY A 153 -11.58 -5.92 4.10
C GLY A 153 -10.33 -5.10 3.75
N ASN A 154 -9.26 -5.24 4.54
CA ASN A 154 -7.96 -4.70 4.19
C ASN A 154 -7.14 -5.77 3.43
N HIS A 155 -6.51 -5.38 2.33
CA HIS A 155 -5.69 -6.30 1.52
C HIS A 155 -4.62 -7.04 2.34
N SER A 156 -3.96 -6.35 3.27
CA SER A 156 -2.94 -6.97 4.13
C SER A 156 -3.51 -8.05 5.06
N HIS A 157 -4.78 -7.90 5.50
CA HIS A 157 -5.48 -8.92 6.27
C HIS A 157 -5.61 -10.22 5.46
N ASP A 158 -6.15 -10.11 4.25
CA ASP A 158 -6.44 -11.27 3.41
C ASP A 158 -5.15 -11.94 2.92
N LEU A 159 -4.14 -11.14 2.60
CA LEU A 159 -2.82 -11.63 2.21
C LEU A 159 -2.16 -12.41 3.36
N LEU A 160 -2.14 -11.86 4.58
CA LEU A 160 -1.53 -12.54 5.72
C LEU A 160 -2.26 -13.85 6.01
N LYS A 161 -3.59 -13.87 6.00
CA LYS A 161 -4.39 -15.07 6.17
C LYS A 161 -4.05 -16.14 5.13
N LYS A 162 -3.97 -15.74 3.85
CA LYS A 162 -3.59 -16.63 2.75
C LYS A 162 -2.18 -17.20 2.93
N LEU A 163 -1.22 -16.38 3.35
CA LEU A 163 0.15 -16.84 3.60
C LEU A 163 0.23 -17.84 4.75
N CYS A 164 -0.53 -17.65 5.83
CA CYS A 164 -0.64 -18.62 6.92
C CYS A 164 -1.26 -19.94 6.45
N GLN A 165 -2.31 -19.88 5.64
CA GLN A 165 -2.93 -21.07 5.05
C GLN A 165 -1.98 -21.84 4.13
N LEU A 166 -1.16 -21.14 3.33
CA LEU A 166 -0.11 -21.77 2.54
C LEU A 166 0.97 -22.41 3.42
N GLY A 167 1.23 -21.87 4.61
CA GLY A 167 2.06 -22.48 5.64
C GLY A 167 1.40 -23.62 6.41
N GLY A 168 0.16 -24.00 6.06
CA GLY A 168 -0.58 -25.13 6.64
C GLY A 168 -1.14 -24.87 8.04
N PHE A 169 -1.49 -23.63 8.37
CA PHE A 169 -2.11 -23.28 9.65
C PHE A 169 -3.07 -22.09 9.56
N GLU A 170 -3.98 -22.03 10.53
CA GLU A 170 -4.79 -20.84 10.76
C GLU A 170 -4.12 -19.97 11.83
N PRO A 171 -3.96 -18.66 11.55
CA PRO A 171 -3.24 -17.78 12.47
C PRO A 171 -4.02 -17.51 13.74
N ARG A 172 -3.34 -17.54 14.89
CA ARG A 172 -3.89 -17.09 16.16
C ARG A 172 -3.85 -15.57 16.21
N GLN A 173 -5.00 -14.93 16.18
CA GLN A 173 -5.10 -13.47 16.30
C GLN A 173 -4.85 -13.02 17.74
N ALA A 174 -3.85 -12.18 17.95
CA ALA A 174 -3.58 -11.55 19.24
C ALA A 174 -4.30 -10.20 19.37
N VAL A 175 -4.31 -9.43 18.30
CA VAL A 175 -4.89 -8.08 18.23
C VAL A 175 -5.53 -7.91 16.85
N ILE A 176 -6.71 -7.31 16.85
CA ILE A 176 -7.34 -6.80 15.65
C ILE A 176 -7.15 -5.29 15.67
N SER A 177 -6.52 -4.75 14.64
CA SER A 177 -6.43 -3.30 14.48
C SER A 177 -7.83 -2.73 14.24
N LEU A 178 -8.10 -1.64 14.88
CA LEU A 178 -9.35 -0.89 14.77
C LEU A 178 -9.48 -0.18 13.43
#